data_eba79df8a9ca1034f53e158814bdc009
#
_entry.id   eba79df8a9ca1034f53e158814bdc009
#
_cell.length_a   1.000
_cell.length_b   1.000
_cell.length_c   1.000
_cell.angle_alpha   90.00
_cell.angle_beta   90.00
_cell.angle_gamma   90.00
#
_symmetry.space_group_name_H-M   'P 1'
#
loop_
_entity.id
_entity.type
_entity.pdbx_description
1 polymer ?
#
loop_
_entity_poly.entity_id
_entity_poly.type
_entity_poly.pdbx_seq_one_letter_code
_entity_poly.pdbx_strand_id
1 'polypeptide(L)'
;MKRALVFLGIVLMTIGPAGRAQEVTSTAPLQESSWGDETKAETTDYLPEVRLDSRWGVHHHFSEHSGRFDGDGLYINIDGKINSNLSYSFNHTLATAYGVDHLDGYAATNWLTLTYETDNWYATVGKQSMNVGNFEYDADFLDAYYPLNSMFYNMIESWLWGISGGWYAAEGHEIIFQFTNSPLRMDERNRFAYSLAWRGEWEHYMPYWSINSWQTDCKEYVNSLNLGNRFLLGNLTLDLEYMTRAASTTKLFKDNFNVMMAPAYKVSDRLKVLGKFGWEYVAADLPYELAYEEYSGGDYYHYGGGVEFYPFKDVEGVRLHAIWAGNNFGDSYLYLGFRWNFNLTH
;
A
#
# COMPACT_ATOMS: atom_id res chain seq x y z
N MET A 1 -11.43 19.29 -18.41
CA MET A 1 -11.82 18.07 -19.09
C MET A 1 -11.10 17.78 -20.40
N LYS A 2 -10.99 18.70 -21.38
CA LYS A 2 -10.36 18.40 -22.70
C LYS A 2 -8.82 18.11 -22.65
N ARG A 3 -8.08 18.51 -21.63
CA ARG A 3 -6.62 18.28 -21.53
C ARG A 3 -6.25 16.98 -20.79
N ALA A 4 -7.13 16.42 -19.98
CA ALA A 4 -6.90 15.14 -19.32
C ALA A 4 -7.02 13.94 -20.29
N LEU A 5 -7.87 14.08 -21.31
CA LEU A 5 -8.05 13.05 -22.35
C LEU A 5 -6.84 12.88 -23.27
N VAL A 6 -5.99 13.90 -23.41
CA VAL A 6 -4.78 13.83 -24.26
C VAL A 6 -3.68 12.99 -23.57
N PHE A 7 -3.61 12.99 -22.25
CA PHE A 7 -2.61 12.19 -21.51
C PHE A 7 -2.97 10.69 -21.52
N LEU A 8 -4.25 10.36 -21.44
CA LEU A 8 -4.73 8.97 -21.55
C LEU A 8 -4.44 8.39 -22.94
N GLY A 9 -4.52 9.21 -24.00
CA GLY A 9 -4.22 8.80 -25.38
C GLY A 9 -2.75 8.47 -25.64
N ILE A 10 -1.81 9.09 -24.91
CA ILE A 10 -0.37 8.84 -25.08
C ILE A 10 0.04 7.53 -24.41
N VAL A 11 -0.58 7.18 -23.27
CA VAL A 11 -0.30 5.90 -22.58
C VAL A 11 -0.80 4.70 -23.39
N LEU A 12 -1.90 4.84 -24.11
CA LEU A 12 -2.46 3.76 -24.95
C LEU A 12 -1.70 3.54 -26.27
N MET A 13 -0.89 4.51 -26.74
CA MET A 13 -0.14 4.37 -28.00
C MET A 13 1.24 3.72 -27.85
N THR A 14 1.70 3.45 -26.64
CA THR A 14 3.02 2.81 -26.39
C THR A 14 2.95 1.31 -26.14
N ILE A 15 1.74 0.70 -26.19
CA ILE A 15 1.58 -0.75 -26.06
C ILE A 15 1.87 -1.40 -27.43
N GLY A 16 3.15 -1.70 -27.68
CA GLY A 16 3.57 -2.54 -28.80
C GLY A 16 3.24 -4.02 -28.52
N PRO A 17 3.17 -4.87 -29.56
CA PRO A 17 2.80 -6.27 -29.39
C PRO A 17 3.81 -7.00 -28.48
N ALA A 18 3.29 -7.58 -27.39
CA ALA A 18 4.06 -8.29 -26.39
C ALA A 18 4.72 -9.55 -26.97
N GLY A 19 6.02 -9.65 -26.81
CA GLY A 19 6.76 -10.92 -26.95
C GLY A 19 6.43 -11.82 -25.76
N ARG A 20 6.34 -13.13 -26.01
CA ARG A 20 6.08 -14.15 -24.99
C ARG A 20 7.05 -14.04 -23.83
N ALA A 21 6.55 -13.73 -22.64
CA ALA A 21 7.31 -13.79 -21.38
C ALA A 21 7.49 -15.26 -20.97
N GLN A 22 8.72 -15.63 -20.62
CA GLN A 22 9.03 -16.88 -19.93
C GLN A 22 8.67 -16.72 -18.44
N GLU A 23 8.18 -17.80 -17.83
CA GLU A 23 7.89 -17.86 -16.40
C GLU A 23 9.10 -17.40 -15.57
N VAL A 24 8.91 -16.35 -14.82
CA VAL A 24 9.85 -15.89 -13.79
C VAL A 24 9.20 -16.11 -12.43
N THR A 25 9.75 -17.05 -11.68
CA THR A 25 9.39 -17.26 -10.29
C THR A 25 9.82 -16.04 -9.47
N SER A 26 8.90 -15.15 -9.19
CA SER A 26 9.10 -14.00 -8.30
C SER A 26 9.24 -14.48 -6.86
N THR A 27 10.35 -14.16 -6.21
CA THR A 27 10.63 -14.50 -4.81
C THR A 27 10.54 -13.29 -3.88
N ALA A 28 9.59 -12.39 -4.10
CA ALA A 28 9.20 -11.39 -3.10
C ALA A 28 7.75 -11.67 -2.73
N PRO A 29 7.38 -11.76 -1.44
CA PRO A 29 5.99 -11.77 -1.07
C PRO A 29 5.44 -10.36 -1.29
N LEU A 30 5.04 -10.08 -2.51
CA LEU A 30 3.91 -9.21 -2.72
C LEU A 30 2.77 -9.86 -1.96
N GLN A 31 1.89 -9.09 -1.37
CA GLN A 31 0.56 -9.59 -1.10
C GLN A 31 0.13 -10.18 -2.45
N GLU A 32 0.29 -11.49 -2.59
CA GLU A 32 -0.21 -12.20 -3.74
C GLU A 32 -1.73 -11.93 -3.75
N SER A 33 -2.13 -10.99 -4.60
CA SER A 33 -3.33 -11.28 -5.34
C SER A 33 -2.98 -12.58 -6.03
N SER A 34 -3.49 -13.69 -5.53
CA SER A 34 -3.17 -15.05 -5.95
C SER A 34 -3.62 -15.25 -7.40
N TRP A 35 -2.81 -14.76 -8.33
CA TRP A 35 -3.05 -14.81 -9.74
C TRP A 35 -2.12 -15.84 -10.36
N GLY A 36 -2.71 -16.98 -10.72
CA GLY A 36 -2.18 -17.88 -11.70
C GLY A 36 -1.24 -18.97 -11.21
N ASP A 37 -1.82 -20.09 -10.87
CA ASP A 37 -1.45 -21.38 -11.46
C ASP A 37 -2.64 -22.36 -11.36
N GLU A 38 -3.62 -22.22 -12.25
CA GLU A 38 -4.73 -23.14 -12.37
C GLU A 38 -4.47 -24.20 -13.43
N THR A 39 -3.55 -25.10 -13.15
CA THR A 39 -3.57 -26.45 -13.72
C THR A 39 -3.41 -27.49 -12.63
N LYS A 40 -4.33 -27.51 -11.65
CA LYS A 40 -4.57 -28.66 -10.80
C LYS A 40 -6.07 -28.86 -10.58
N ALA A 41 -6.47 -30.10 -10.83
CA ALA A 41 -7.81 -30.63 -10.78
C ALA A 41 -8.68 -30.11 -9.62
N GLU A 42 -9.92 -29.83 -9.96
CA GLU A 42 -11.09 -29.55 -9.16
C GLU A 42 -11.22 -30.42 -7.89
N THR A 43 -10.56 -30.00 -6.83
CA THR A 43 -11.12 -30.10 -5.48
C THR A 43 -11.19 -28.66 -4.99
N THR A 44 -12.30 -28.01 -5.28
CA THR A 44 -12.62 -26.68 -4.74
C THR A 44 -12.75 -26.82 -3.23
N ASP A 45 -11.64 -26.61 -2.55
CA ASP A 45 -11.64 -26.52 -1.10
C ASP A 45 -12.18 -25.13 -0.74
N TYR A 46 -13.48 -25.05 -0.48
CA TYR A 46 -14.18 -23.83 -0.05
C TYR A 46 -13.94 -23.52 1.43
N LEU A 47 -13.00 -24.22 2.08
CA LEU A 47 -12.65 -23.94 3.45
C LEU A 47 -11.96 -22.56 3.54
N PRO A 48 -12.39 -21.72 4.49
CA PRO A 48 -11.72 -20.45 4.67
C PRO A 48 -10.28 -20.65 5.18
N GLU A 49 -9.36 -19.89 4.65
CA GLU A 49 -8.03 -19.72 5.22
C GLU A 49 -8.11 -18.72 6.37
N VAL A 50 -7.63 -19.11 7.55
CA VAL A 50 -7.60 -18.24 8.73
C VAL A 50 -6.15 -18.05 9.16
N ARG A 51 -5.68 -16.79 9.16
CA ARG A 51 -4.31 -16.42 9.55
C ARG A 51 -4.31 -15.44 10.71
N LEU A 52 -3.31 -15.58 11.57
CA LEU A 52 -2.96 -14.58 12.57
C LEU A 52 -1.63 -13.93 12.20
N ASP A 53 -1.64 -12.60 12.15
CA ASP A 53 -0.48 -11.78 11.86
C ASP A 53 -0.17 -10.85 13.03
N SER A 54 1.11 -10.75 13.40
CA SER A 54 1.53 -9.80 14.43
C SER A 54 2.96 -9.32 14.22
N ARG A 55 3.21 -8.08 14.62
CA ARG A 55 4.55 -7.49 14.73
C ARG A 55 4.69 -6.77 16.05
N TRP A 56 5.82 -6.97 16.74
CA TRP A 56 6.14 -6.29 17.99
C TRP A 56 7.65 -6.25 18.26
N GLY A 57 8.04 -5.36 19.15
CA GLY A 57 9.44 -5.17 19.47
C GLY A 57 9.70 -4.06 20.47
N VAL A 58 10.92 -3.52 20.40
CA VAL A 58 11.35 -2.36 21.17
C VAL A 58 11.44 -1.17 20.23
N HIS A 59 10.69 -0.14 20.53
CA HIS A 59 10.80 1.16 19.88
C HIS A 59 11.61 2.10 20.78
N HIS A 60 12.60 2.76 20.21
CA HIS A 60 13.37 3.78 20.89
C HIS A 60 13.37 5.08 20.08
N HIS A 61 12.95 6.17 20.71
CA HIS A 61 12.93 7.50 20.13
C HIS A 61 14.10 8.29 20.72
N PHE A 62 15.12 8.57 19.92
CA PHE A 62 16.37 9.16 20.41
C PHE A 62 16.20 10.63 20.84
N SER A 63 15.44 11.42 20.11
CA SER A 63 15.21 12.83 20.44
C SER A 63 14.43 13.01 21.74
N GLU A 64 13.52 12.12 22.07
CA GLU A 64 12.76 12.14 23.30
C GLU A 64 13.42 11.35 24.44
N HIS A 65 14.53 10.66 24.19
CA HIS A 65 15.17 9.73 25.11
C HIS A 65 14.19 8.71 25.71
N SER A 66 13.21 8.30 24.92
CA SER A 66 12.14 7.38 25.33
C SER A 66 12.29 6.04 24.64
N GLY A 67 11.88 4.98 25.30
CA GLY A 67 11.85 3.63 24.73
C GLY A 67 10.81 2.77 25.41
N ARG A 68 10.17 1.91 24.63
CA ARG A 68 9.14 1.01 25.12
C ARG A 68 9.11 -0.29 24.34
N PHE A 69 8.61 -1.35 24.99
CA PHE A 69 8.10 -2.50 24.27
C PHE A 69 6.75 -2.12 23.64
N ASP A 70 6.58 -2.44 22.38
CA ASP A 70 5.39 -2.09 21.65
C ASP A 70 4.97 -3.22 20.70
N GLY A 71 3.67 -3.34 20.48
CA GLY A 71 3.09 -4.20 19.47
C GLY A 71 2.41 -3.34 18.42
N ASP A 72 2.88 -3.38 17.18
CA ASP A 72 2.25 -2.62 16.10
C ASP A 72 0.84 -3.11 15.79
N GLY A 73 0.57 -4.39 16.06
CA GLY A 73 -0.76 -4.95 15.98
C GLY A 73 -0.79 -6.46 16.04
N LEU A 74 -1.96 -6.97 16.33
CA LEU A 74 -2.36 -8.37 16.18
C LEU A 74 -3.61 -8.40 15.32
N TYR A 75 -3.58 -9.14 14.22
CA TYR A 75 -4.64 -9.18 13.22
C TYR A 75 -5.10 -10.59 12.94
N ILE A 76 -6.39 -10.73 12.67
CA ILE A 76 -6.97 -11.94 12.11
C ILE A 76 -7.37 -11.67 10.66
N ASN A 77 -6.92 -12.55 9.76
CA ASN A 77 -7.31 -12.57 8.36
C ASN A 77 -8.16 -13.80 8.09
N ILE A 78 -9.25 -13.63 7.35
CA ILE A 78 -10.12 -14.73 6.92
C ILE A 78 -10.40 -14.53 5.44
N ASP A 79 -9.86 -15.39 4.61
CA ASP A 79 -10.03 -15.37 3.17
C ASP A 79 -10.76 -16.65 2.72
N GLY A 80 -11.68 -16.55 1.76
CA GLY A 80 -12.39 -17.72 1.28
C GLY A 80 -13.15 -17.49 0.00
N LYS A 81 -13.58 -18.61 -0.60
CA LYS A 81 -14.42 -18.63 -1.80
C LYS A 81 -15.81 -19.14 -1.44
N ILE A 82 -16.84 -18.52 -2.00
CA ILE A 82 -18.23 -18.97 -1.93
C ILE A 82 -18.51 -19.90 -3.12
N ASN A 83 -17.93 -19.58 -4.27
CA ASN A 83 -17.93 -20.40 -5.48
C ASN A 83 -16.73 -20.02 -6.37
N SER A 84 -16.63 -20.57 -7.58
CA SER A 84 -15.52 -20.30 -8.51
C SER A 84 -15.29 -18.82 -8.83
N ASN A 85 -16.32 -17.99 -8.76
CA ASN A 85 -16.29 -16.59 -9.16
C ASN A 85 -16.50 -15.62 -8.00
N LEU A 86 -16.90 -16.09 -6.82
CA LEU A 86 -17.27 -15.24 -5.70
C LEU A 86 -16.40 -15.56 -4.49
N SER A 87 -15.60 -14.60 -4.07
CA SER A 87 -14.71 -14.69 -2.91
C SER A 87 -15.00 -13.58 -1.90
N TYR A 88 -14.54 -13.79 -0.69
CA TYR A 88 -14.58 -12.80 0.38
C TYR A 88 -13.24 -12.71 1.08
N SER A 89 -12.94 -11.53 1.62
CA SER A 89 -11.77 -11.29 2.46
C SER A 89 -12.16 -10.41 3.64
N PHE A 90 -11.63 -10.75 4.80
CA PHE A 90 -11.86 -10.04 6.04
C PHE A 90 -10.55 -9.91 6.81
N ASN A 91 -10.25 -8.70 7.29
CA ASN A 91 -9.17 -8.46 8.22
C ASN A 91 -9.66 -7.60 9.38
N HIS A 92 -9.33 -8.03 10.58
CA HIS A 92 -9.74 -7.35 11.79
C HIS A 92 -8.56 -7.22 12.76
N THR A 93 -8.41 -6.04 13.32
CA THR A 93 -7.43 -5.74 14.34
C THR A 93 -7.93 -6.24 15.69
N LEU A 94 -7.24 -7.23 16.26
CA LEU A 94 -7.57 -7.79 17.58
C LEU A 94 -6.91 -6.96 18.70
N ALA A 95 -5.74 -6.38 18.45
CA ALA A 95 -5.05 -5.51 19.39
C ALA A 95 -4.11 -4.55 18.64
N THR A 96 -3.91 -3.37 19.21
CA THR A 96 -2.91 -2.39 18.75
C THR A 96 -1.97 -2.03 19.89
N ALA A 97 -0.92 -1.27 19.60
CA ALA A 97 0.00 -0.70 20.58
C ALA A 97 -0.69 0.09 21.71
N TYR A 98 -1.87 0.60 21.43
CA TYR A 98 -2.66 1.42 22.37
C TYR A 98 -3.69 0.62 23.17
N GLY A 99 -3.74 -0.72 22.98
CA GLY A 99 -4.73 -1.60 23.62
C GLY A 99 -6.04 -1.69 22.85
N VAL A 100 -6.91 -2.59 23.32
CA VAL A 100 -8.20 -2.88 22.66
C VAL A 100 -9.26 -1.82 22.99
N ASP A 101 -9.07 -1.05 24.05
CA ASP A 101 -10.08 -0.16 24.63
C ASP A 101 -10.45 1.05 23.74
N HIS A 102 -9.67 1.31 22.69
CA HIS A 102 -9.88 2.43 21.76
C HIS A 102 -10.44 1.99 20.41
N LEU A 103 -10.66 0.70 20.22
CA LEU A 103 -11.21 0.16 18.97
C LEU A 103 -12.70 -0.14 19.18
N ASP A 104 -13.58 0.66 18.63
CA ASP A 104 -14.90 0.13 18.37
C ASP A 104 -14.80 -0.98 17.32
N GLY A 105 -15.68 -1.97 17.39
CA GLY A 105 -15.61 -3.15 16.53
C GLY A 105 -15.69 -2.82 15.03
N TYR A 106 -16.13 -1.62 14.69
CA TYR A 106 -16.23 -1.16 13.30
C TYR A 106 -14.93 -0.52 12.82
N ALA A 107 -14.29 0.29 13.64
CA ALA A 107 -12.98 0.87 13.35
C ALA A 107 -11.88 -0.20 13.29
N ALA A 108 -12.01 -1.24 14.12
CA ALA A 108 -11.08 -2.36 14.16
C ALA A 108 -11.10 -3.24 12.89
N THR A 109 -12.17 -3.19 12.10
CA THR A 109 -12.21 -3.90 10.80
C THR A 109 -11.44 -3.11 9.75
N ASN A 110 -10.30 -3.61 9.30
CA ASN A 110 -9.50 -2.96 8.26
C ASN A 110 -10.17 -3.16 6.90
N TRP A 111 -10.42 -4.40 6.50
CA TRP A 111 -11.23 -4.64 5.31
C TRP A 111 -12.27 -5.74 5.53
N LEU A 112 -13.32 -5.65 4.75
CA LEU A 112 -14.38 -6.63 4.62
C LEU A 112 -14.92 -6.50 3.20
N THR A 113 -14.52 -7.41 2.34
CA THR A 113 -14.82 -7.35 0.90
C THR A 113 -15.53 -8.59 0.41
N LEU A 114 -16.36 -8.38 -0.59
CA LEU A 114 -16.93 -9.42 -1.43
C LEU A 114 -16.54 -9.10 -2.88
N THR A 115 -15.88 -10.05 -3.53
CA THR A 115 -15.38 -9.89 -4.90
C THR A 115 -16.01 -10.91 -5.82
N TYR A 116 -16.61 -10.44 -6.91
CA TYR A 116 -17.00 -11.27 -8.04
C TYR A 116 -15.99 -11.09 -9.16
N GLU A 117 -15.50 -12.20 -9.69
CA GLU A 117 -14.41 -12.22 -10.66
C GLU A 117 -14.69 -13.16 -11.83
N THR A 118 -14.20 -12.76 -12.99
CA THR A 118 -14.21 -13.53 -14.25
C THR A 118 -12.80 -13.47 -14.87
N ASP A 119 -12.60 -14.16 -15.98
CA ASP A 119 -11.32 -14.15 -16.71
C ASP A 119 -10.87 -12.75 -17.18
N ASN A 120 -11.79 -11.81 -17.34
CA ASN A 120 -11.50 -10.51 -17.94
C ASN A 120 -11.69 -9.31 -17.01
N TRP A 121 -12.44 -9.47 -15.93
CA TRP A 121 -12.75 -8.38 -15.01
C TRP A 121 -13.18 -8.87 -13.64
N TYR A 122 -13.08 -8.00 -12.65
CA TYR A 122 -13.67 -8.21 -11.33
C TYR A 122 -14.42 -6.98 -10.82
N ALA A 123 -15.28 -7.20 -9.83
CA ALA A 123 -15.94 -6.15 -9.06
C ALA A 123 -15.90 -6.49 -7.58
N THR A 124 -15.49 -5.54 -6.77
CA THR A 124 -15.39 -5.66 -5.32
C THR A 124 -16.30 -4.64 -4.64
N VAL A 125 -17.00 -5.07 -3.60
CA VAL A 125 -17.79 -4.18 -2.73
C VAL A 125 -17.36 -4.40 -1.28
N GLY A 126 -17.43 -3.34 -0.47
CA GLY A 126 -17.16 -3.41 0.95
C GLY A 126 -16.16 -2.38 1.43
N LYS A 127 -15.59 -2.62 2.63
CA LYS A 127 -14.48 -1.85 3.16
C LYS A 127 -13.19 -2.40 2.57
N GLN A 128 -12.43 -1.58 1.88
CA GLN A 128 -11.30 -1.99 1.06
C GLN A 128 -10.18 -0.95 1.09
N SER A 129 -8.97 -1.37 0.72
CA SER A 129 -7.84 -0.45 0.57
C SER A 129 -8.10 0.56 -0.54
N MET A 130 -7.63 1.78 -0.33
CA MET A 130 -7.68 2.81 -1.35
C MET A 130 -6.59 2.59 -2.42
N ASN A 131 -6.96 2.66 -3.69
CA ASN A 131 -6.02 2.55 -4.81
C ASN A 131 -5.27 3.86 -5.03
N VAL A 132 -4.11 4.00 -4.39
CA VAL A 132 -3.29 5.21 -4.46
C VAL A 132 -2.34 5.23 -5.64
N GLY A 133 -1.95 4.07 -6.19
CA GLY A 133 -1.05 3.97 -7.34
C GLY A 133 0.42 4.15 -6.97
N ASN A 134 0.83 3.60 -5.83
CA ASN A 134 2.21 3.53 -5.39
C ASN A 134 2.44 2.28 -4.54
N PHE A 135 3.69 1.85 -4.41
CA PHE A 135 4.07 0.65 -3.67
C PHE A 135 4.20 0.88 -2.17
N GLU A 136 4.46 2.12 -1.73
CA GLU A 136 4.44 2.46 -0.30
C GLU A 136 3.07 2.18 0.31
N TYR A 137 2.00 2.56 -0.40
CA TYR A 137 0.62 2.40 0.05
C TYR A 137 0.07 0.99 -0.17
N ASP A 138 0.64 0.25 -1.13
CA ASP A 138 0.29 -1.13 -1.46
C ASP A 138 1.00 -2.16 -0.54
N ALA A 139 1.98 -1.71 0.25
CA ALA A 139 2.67 -2.57 1.18
C ALA A 139 1.74 -3.04 2.32
N ASP A 140 1.90 -4.30 2.72
CA ASP A 140 1.26 -4.81 3.93
C ASP A 140 1.63 -3.90 5.11
N PHE A 141 0.64 -3.45 5.88
CA PHE A 141 0.85 -2.55 7.01
C PHE A 141 1.79 -3.12 8.09
N LEU A 142 1.91 -4.45 8.21
CA LEU A 142 2.93 -5.08 9.05
C LEU A 142 4.34 -5.05 8.43
N ASP A 143 4.46 -4.74 7.14
CA ASP A 143 5.72 -4.50 6.45
C ASP A 143 6.06 -3.02 6.34
N ALA A 144 5.11 -2.16 6.62
CA ALA A 144 5.32 -0.72 6.70
C ALA A 144 5.99 -0.34 8.03
N TYR A 145 7.12 0.34 7.96
CA TYR A 145 7.77 0.94 9.12
C TYR A 145 7.40 2.41 9.16
N TYR A 146 6.37 2.78 9.91
CA TYR A 146 5.77 4.11 9.94
C TYR A 146 6.77 5.28 9.99
N PRO A 147 7.87 5.23 10.77
CA PRO A 147 8.86 6.31 10.78
C PRO A 147 9.63 6.45 9.45
N LEU A 148 9.56 5.46 8.56
CA LEU A 148 10.12 5.52 7.21
C LEU A 148 9.10 5.94 6.15
N ASN A 149 7.83 6.06 6.50
CA ASN A 149 6.79 6.37 5.52
C ASN A 149 6.68 7.87 5.28
N SER A 150 6.16 8.21 4.11
CA SER A 150 5.83 9.57 3.76
C SER A 150 4.76 10.15 4.69
N MET A 151 4.75 11.46 4.86
CA MET A 151 3.64 12.14 5.53
C MET A 151 2.33 11.89 4.79
N PHE A 152 2.39 11.83 3.46
CA PHE A 152 1.24 11.51 2.62
C PHE A 152 0.61 10.18 3.03
N TYR A 153 1.42 9.12 3.21
CA TYR A 153 0.94 7.81 3.68
C TYR A 153 0.27 7.92 5.06
N ASN A 154 0.91 8.63 5.99
CA ASN A 154 0.44 8.70 7.37
C ASN A 154 -0.82 9.57 7.57
N MET A 155 -1.18 10.38 6.58
CA MET A 155 -2.31 11.31 6.65
C MET A 155 -3.61 10.82 6.01
N ILE A 156 -3.54 9.80 5.18
CA ILE A 156 -4.68 9.32 4.41
C ILE A 156 -5.22 8.05 5.04
N GLU A 157 -6.55 8.02 5.24
CA GLU A 157 -7.21 6.80 5.68
C GLU A 157 -7.07 5.71 4.62
N SER A 158 -6.57 4.56 5.04
CA SER A 158 -6.26 3.45 4.14
C SER A 158 -7.47 2.59 3.77
N TRP A 159 -8.48 2.52 4.64
CA TRP A 159 -9.55 1.53 4.54
C TRP A 159 -10.91 2.20 4.42
N LEU A 160 -11.49 2.17 3.22
CA LEU A 160 -12.66 2.94 2.87
C LEU A 160 -13.80 2.05 2.38
N TRP A 161 -15.03 2.40 2.74
CA TRP A 161 -16.23 1.79 2.19
C TRP A 161 -16.46 2.26 0.77
N GLY A 162 -16.72 1.31 -0.13
CA GLY A 162 -16.99 1.64 -1.51
C GLY A 162 -17.08 0.43 -2.42
N ILE A 163 -16.89 0.71 -3.69
CA ILE A 163 -16.86 -0.26 -4.77
C ILE A 163 -15.59 -0.06 -5.61
N SER A 164 -15.04 -1.13 -6.10
CA SER A 164 -13.99 -1.09 -7.13
C SER A 164 -14.26 -2.12 -8.20
N GLY A 165 -13.58 -1.97 -9.32
CA GLY A 165 -13.58 -2.95 -10.38
C GLY A 165 -12.31 -2.84 -11.20
N GLY A 166 -11.81 -3.96 -11.65
CA GLY A 166 -10.64 -4.06 -12.50
C GLY A 166 -10.97 -4.73 -13.83
N TRP A 167 -10.27 -4.32 -14.85
CA TRP A 167 -10.31 -4.93 -16.15
C TRP A 167 -8.90 -5.37 -16.55
N TYR A 168 -8.75 -6.67 -16.84
CA TYR A 168 -7.52 -7.26 -17.35
C TYR A 168 -7.40 -6.93 -18.83
N ALA A 169 -6.75 -5.80 -19.13
CA ALA A 169 -6.65 -5.26 -20.49
C ALA A 169 -5.73 -6.13 -21.38
N ALA A 170 -4.73 -6.76 -20.79
CA ALA A 170 -3.82 -7.72 -21.40
C ALA A 170 -3.14 -8.53 -20.28
N GLU A 171 -2.40 -9.59 -20.63
CA GLU A 171 -1.59 -10.33 -19.68
C GLU A 171 -0.64 -9.39 -18.92
N GLY A 172 -0.67 -9.42 -17.58
CA GLY A 172 0.10 -8.54 -16.71
C GLY A 172 -0.36 -7.07 -16.71
N HIS A 173 -1.53 -6.74 -17.26
CA HIS A 173 -2.02 -5.35 -17.30
C HIS A 173 -3.44 -5.23 -16.82
N GLU A 174 -3.63 -4.38 -15.82
CA GLU A 174 -4.89 -4.14 -15.16
C GLU A 174 -5.23 -2.65 -15.14
N ILE A 175 -6.48 -2.30 -15.44
CA ILE A 175 -7.04 -0.97 -15.25
C ILE A 175 -8.08 -1.06 -14.15
N ILE A 176 -7.88 -0.29 -13.08
CA ILE A 176 -8.70 -0.32 -11.87
C ILE A 176 -9.45 1.00 -11.74
N PHE A 177 -10.75 0.91 -11.53
CA PHE A 177 -11.58 2.02 -11.10
C PHE A 177 -12.08 1.78 -9.67
N GLN A 178 -12.05 2.83 -8.85
CA GLN A 178 -12.57 2.76 -7.49
C GLN A 178 -13.39 3.99 -7.15
N PHE A 179 -14.49 3.77 -6.42
CA PHE A 179 -15.37 4.80 -5.87
C PHE A 179 -15.63 4.48 -4.40
N THR A 180 -15.22 5.39 -3.51
CA THR A 180 -15.28 5.18 -2.06
C THR A 180 -15.75 6.43 -1.33
N ASN A 181 -15.93 6.32 -0.02
CA ASN A 181 -15.95 7.50 0.84
C ASN A 181 -14.62 8.25 0.72
N SER A 182 -14.62 9.55 0.98
CA SER A 182 -13.38 10.33 0.94
C SER A 182 -12.44 9.95 2.08
N PRO A 183 -11.14 9.72 1.81
CA PRO A 183 -10.15 9.44 2.85
C PRO A 183 -9.84 10.66 3.74
N LEU A 184 -10.29 11.84 3.34
CA LEU A 184 -10.03 13.10 4.04
C LEU A 184 -11.16 13.52 4.97
N ARG A 185 -12.34 12.91 4.81
CA ARG A 185 -13.57 13.29 5.53
C ARG A 185 -14.43 12.07 5.83
N MET A 186 -13.87 11.08 6.53
CA MET A 186 -14.57 9.83 6.80
C MET A 186 -15.79 9.98 7.71
N ASP A 187 -15.75 10.93 8.61
CA ASP A 187 -16.83 11.26 9.54
C ASP A 187 -17.98 12.07 8.91
N GLU A 188 -17.73 12.65 7.74
CA GLU A 188 -18.72 13.44 7.02
C GLU A 188 -19.51 12.60 6.00
N ARG A 189 -20.82 12.82 5.97
CA ARG A 189 -21.70 12.19 4.98
C ARG A 189 -21.58 12.88 3.63
N ASN A 190 -21.76 12.08 2.55
CA ASN A 190 -21.79 12.57 1.17
C ASN A 190 -20.45 13.19 0.71
N ARG A 191 -19.34 12.65 1.18
CA ARG A 191 -18.00 12.94 0.66
C ARG A 191 -17.45 11.69 0.03
N PHE A 192 -16.96 11.82 -1.20
CA PHE A 192 -16.57 10.69 -2.03
C PHE A 192 -15.17 10.88 -2.61
N ALA A 193 -14.58 9.76 -2.97
CA ALA A 193 -13.31 9.68 -3.68
C ALA A 193 -13.45 8.83 -4.94
N TYR A 194 -12.70 9.22 -5.96
CA TYR A 194 -12.60 8.52 -7.23
C TYR A 194 -11.15 8.21 -7.51
N SER A 195 -10.87 7.00 -7.92
CA SER A 195 -9.54 6.57 -8.35
C SER A 195 -9.64 5.87 -9.70
N LEU A 196 -8.69 6.18 -10.57
CA LEU A 196 -8.42 5.43 -11.79
C LEU A 196 -6.95 5.06 -11.76
N ALA A 197 -6.66 3.78 -11.74
CA ALA A 197 -5.31 3.26 -11.69
C ALA A 197 -5.01 2.33 -12.87
N TRP A 198 -3.75 2.23 -13.19
CA TRP A 198 -3.19 1.23 -14.08
C TRP A 198 -2.04 0.53 -13.37
N ARG A 199 -2.08 -0.81 -13.35
CA ARG A 199 -0.99 -1.67 -12.88
C ARG A 199 -0.48 -2.46 -14.09
N GLY A 200 0.83 -2.48 -14.24
CA GLY A 200 1.50 -3.27 -15.27
C GLY A 200 2.53 -4.19 -14.63
N GLU A 201 2.79 -5.32 -15.28
CA GLU A 201 3.80 -6.26 -14.87
C GLU A 201 4.61 -6.71 -16.09
N TRP A 202 5.92 -6.49 -16.03
CA TRP A 202 6.92 -7.04 -16.93
C TRP A 202 8.02 -7.69 -16.10
N GLU A 203 8.83 -8.51 -16.71
CA GLU A 203 9.90 -9.30 -16.06
C GLU A 203 10.76 -8.52 -15.06
N HIS A 204 11.09 -7.27 -15.39
CA HIS A 204 12.00 -6.43 -14.59
C HIS A 204 11.40 -5.10 -14.15
N TYR A 205 10.15 -4.84 -14.46
CA TYR A 205 9.54 -3.55 -14.20
C TYR A 205 8.04 -3.66 -13.96
N MET A 206 7.58 -3.07 -12.86
CA MET A 206 6.18 -3.03 -12.45
C MET A 206 5.77 -1.58 -12.19
N PRO A 207 5.04 -0.91 -13.09
CA PRO A 207 4.40 0.36 -12.79
C PRO A 207 3.09 0.16 -12.05
N TYR A 208 2.80 1.08 -11.14
CA TYR A 208 1.49 1.24 -10.53
C TYR A 208 1.18 2.73 -10.49
N TRP A 209 0.36 3.21 -11.42
CA TRP A 209 0.06 4.63 -11.59
C TRP A 209 -1.41 4.90 -11.37
N SER A 210 -1.73 6.04 -10.74
CA SER A 210 -3.11 6.44 -10.55
C SER A 210 -3.33 7.94 -10.67
N ILE A 211 -4.58 8.27 -10.96
CA ILE A 211 -5.14 9.61 -10.83
C ILE A 211 -6.30 9.50 -9.85
N ASN A 212 -6.23 10.29 -8.79
CA ASN A 212 -7.24 10.28 -7.74
C ASN A 212 -7.87 11.66 -7.60
N SER A 213 -9.12 11.69 -7.15
CA SER A 213 -9.85 12.91 -6.82
C SER A 213 -10.62 12.67 -5.54
N TRP A 214 -10.25 13.37 -4.47
CA TRP A 214 -10.78 13.20 -3.12
C TRP A 214 -11.54 14.45 -2.71
N GLN A 215 -12.79 14.29 -2.35
CA GLN A 215 -13.62 15.41 -1.93
C GLN A 215 -13.29 15.83 -0.50
N THR A 216 -12.94 17.10 -0.32
CA THR A 216 -12.65 17.71 0.99
C THR A 216 -13.91 18.35 1.57
N ASP A 217 -14.65 19.09 0.77
CA ASP A 217 -15.89 19.75 1.11
C ASP A 217 -16.89 19.63 -0.05
N CYS A 218 -18.11 20.13 0.10
CA CYS A 218 -19.25 19.92 -0.80
C CYS A 218 -18.93 20.14 -2.30
N LYS A 219 -17.91 20.93 -2.62
CA LYS A 219 -17.55 21.26 -4.01
C LYS A 219 -16.04 21.27 -4.25
N GLU A 220 -15.25 20.99 -3.24
CA GLU A 220 -13.80 21.04 -3.32
C GLU A 220 -13.20 19.64 -3.40
N TYR A 221 -12.16 19.51 -4.19
CA TYR A 221 -11.46 18.25 -4.41
C TYR A 221 -9.96 18.47 -4.36
N VAL A 222 -9.29 17.54 -3.72
CA VAL A 222 -7.86 17.34 -3.87
C VAL A 222 -7.64 16.32 -4.97
N ASN A 223 -6.84 16.70 -5.96
CA ASN A 223 -6.44 15.81 -7.02
C ASN A 223 -5.02 15.31 -6.77
N SER A 224 -4.80 14.03 -7.01
CA SER A 224 -3.51 13.38 -6.84
C SER A 224 -3.14 12.64 -8.13
N LEU A 225 -1.88 12.78 -8.53
CA LEU A 225 -1.24 11.93 -9.53
C LEU A 225 -0.14 11.16 -8.83
N ASN A 226 -0.18 9.85 -8.91
CA ASN A 226 0.80 8.97 -8.29
C ASN A 226 1.41 8.06 -9.35
N LEU A 227 2.74 7.93 -9.32
CA LEU A 227 3.53 7.19 -10.27
C LEU A 227 4.49 6.27 -9.50
N GLY A 228 4.00 5.11 -9.09
CA GLY A 228 4.81 4.06 -8.49
C GLY A 228 5.53 3.25 -9.57
N ASN A 229 6.83 3.05 -9.41
CA ASN A 229 7.67 2.29 -10.34
C ASN A 229 8.55 1.34 -9.54
N ARG A 230 8.38 0.05 -9.73
CA ARG A 230 9.21 -1.00 -9.11
C ARG A 230 10.08 -1.65 -10.16
N PHE A 231 11.37 -1.70 -9.88
CA PHE A 231 12.39 -2.36 -10.71
C PHE A 231 12.88 -3.62 -10.00
N LEU A 232 12.86 -4.75 -10.71
CA LEU A 232 13.31 -6.06 -10.24
C LEU A 232 14.66 -6.37 -10.90
N LEU A 233 15.76 -6.15 -10.20
CA LEU A 233 17.13 -6.22 -10.73
C LEU A 233 17.90 -7.36 -10.04
N GLY A 234 17.52 -8.59 -10.32
CA GLY A 234 18.04 -9.78 -9.64
C GLY A 234 17.69 -9.77 -8.15
N ASN A 235 18.70 -9.66 -7.28
CA ASN A 235 18.48 -9.59 -5.83
C ASN A 235 18.07 -8.18 -5.31
N LEU A 236 18.05 -7.17 -6.17
CA LEU A 236 17.67 -5.80 -5.83
C LEU A 236 16.26 -5.52 -6.33
N THR A 237 15.38 -5.15 -5.41
CA THR A 237 14.12 -4.47 -5.70
C THR A 237 14.31 -2.99 -5.43
N LEU A 238 13.91 -2.13 -6.36
CA LEU A 238 14.02 -0.68 -6.21
C LEU A 238 12.68 -0.04 -6.56
N ASP A 239 12.03 0.55 -5.55
CA ASP A 239 10.85 1.37 -5.76
C ASP A 239 11.26 2.83 -5.93
N LEU A 240 10.76 3.45 -7.00
CA LEU A 240 10.86 4.88 -7.26
C LEU A 240 9.45 5.44 -7.42
N GLU A 241 9.09 6.38 -6.58
CA GLU A 241 7.73 6.89 -6.54
C GLU A 241 7.70 8.42 -6.62
N TYR A 242 6.71 8.90 -7.31
CA TYR A 242 6.34 10.30 -7.35
C TYR A 242 4.85 10.43 -7.04
N MET A 243 4.53 11.28 -6.10
CA MET A 243 3.15 11.58 -5.73
C MET A 243 2.96 13.09 -5.65
N THR A 244 1.79 13.54 -6.07
CA THR A 244 1.42 14.95 -5.95
C THR A 244 -0.01 15.09 -5.46
N ARG A 245 -0.27 16.17 -4.75
CA ARG A 245 -1.57 16.55 -4.21
C ARG A 245 -1.85 17.98 -4.58
N ALA A 246 -2.99 18.29 -5.11
CA ALA A 246 -3.34 19.66 -5.43
C ALA A 246 -4.84 19.90 -5.34
N ALA A 247 -5.24 21.00 -4.72
CA ALA A 247 -6.61 21.50 -4.77
C ALA A 247 -7.01 21.98 -6.18
N SER A 248 -6.03 22.13 -7.07
CA SER A 248 -6.24 22.49 -8.48
C SER A 248 -5.32 21.66 -9.38
N THR A 249 -5.84 21.18 -10.49
CA THR A 249 -5.07 20.45 -11.50
C THR A 249 -3.91 21.23 -12.11
N THR A 250 -3.92 22.55 -11.99
CA THR A 250 -2.83 23.41 -12.50
C THR A 250 -1.58 23.37 -11.64
N LYS A 251 -1.66 22.86 -10.41
CA LYS A 251 -0.54 22.79 -9.44
C LYS A 251 0.06 21.39 -9.32
N LEU A 252 -0.41 20.40 -10.09
CA LEU A 252 -0.04 18.98 -9.95
C LEU A 252 1.47 18.68 -10.00
N PHE A 253 2.31 19.52 -10.54
CA PHE A 253 3.75 19.26 -10.67
C PHE A 253 4.63 20.28 -9.95
N LYS A 254 4.06 21.22 -9.19
CA LYS A 254 4.83 22.32 -8.61
C LYS A 254 4.77 22.38 -7.08
N ASP A 255 3.58 22.09 -6.54
CA ASP A 255 3.31 22.28 -5.13
C ASP A 255 2.81 20.94 -4.58
N ASN A 256 3.20 20.60 -3.35
CA ASN A 256 2.69 19.43 -2.62
C ASN A 256 2.99 18.10 -3.33
N PHE A 257 4.25 17.76 -3.37
CA PHE A 257 4.71 16.50 -3.94
C PHE A 257 5.54 15.69 -2.94
N ASN A 258 5.63 14.40 -3.21
CA ASN A 258 6.55 13.47 -2.59
C ASN A 258 7.33 12.74 -3.68
N VAL A 259 8.63 12.64 -3.50
CA VAL A 259 9.52 11.77 -4.28
C VAL A 259 10.15 10.78 -3.32
N MET A 260 10.04 9.50 -3.60
CA MET A 260 10.55 8.45 -2.74
C MET A 260 11.39 7.45 -3.52
N MET A 261 12.42 6.93 -2.85
CA MET A 261 13.25 5.82 -3.29
C MET A 261 13.36 4.79 -2.16
N ALA A 262 13.02 3.53 -2.44
CA ALA A 262 13.10 2.44 -1.48
C ALA A 262 13.81 1.21 -2.08
N PRO A 263 15.14 1.10 -1.94
CA PRO A 263 15.88 -0.10 -2.31
C PRO A 263 15.72 -1.20 -1.25
N ALA A 264 15.57 -2.44 -1.71
CA ALA A 264 15.62 -3.64 -0.88
C ALA A 264 16.51 -4.68 -1.56
N TYR A 265 17.54 -5.17 -0.87
CA TYR A 265 18.52 -6.10 -1.43
C TYR A 265 18.52 -7.42 -0.65
N LYS A 266 18.23 -8.51 -1.33
CA LYS A 266 18.31 -9.88 -0.79
C LYS A 266 19.76 -10.34 -0.79
N VAL A 267 20.43 -10.23 0.36
CA VAL A 267 21.83 -10.67 0.54
C VAL A 267 21.93 -12.18 0.49
N SER A 268 20.94 -12.86 1.08
CA SER A 268 20.79 -14.31 1.07
C SER A 268 19.33 -14.69 1.30
N ASP A 269 19.01 -16.00 1.28
CA ASP A 269 17.64 -16.47 1.60
C ASP A 269 17.20 -16.12 3.04
N ARG A 270 18.14 -15.71 3.90
CA ARG A 270 17.86 -15.38 5.31
C ARG A 270 18.08 -13.92 5.66
N LEU A 271 18.63 -13.12 4.77
CA LEU A 271 19.01 -11.75 5.09
C LEU A 271 18.63 -10.81 3.97
N LYS A 272 17.82 -9.82 4.30
CA LYS A 272 17.42 -8.71 3.44
C LYS A 272 17.88 -7.40 4.08
N VAL A 273 18.45 -6.52 3.28
CA VAL A 273 18.79 -5.15 3.67
C VAL A 273 17.85 -4.23 2.95
N LEU A 274 17.31 -3.26 3.65
CA LEU A 274 16.38 -2.28 3.09
C LEU A 274 16.82 -0.86 3.42
N GLY A 275 16.45 0.06 2.56
CA GLY A 275 16.64 1.48 2.75
C GLY A 275 15.43 2.24 2.24
N LYS A 276 15.25 3.47 2.69
CA LYS A 276 14.22 4.38 2.21
C LYS A 276 14.71 5.81 2.35
N PHE A 277 14.41 6.61 1.34
CA PHE A 277 14.61 8.05 1.35
C PHE A 277 13.40 8.69 0.67
N GLY A 278 12.83 9.70 1.30
CA GLY A 278 11.75 10.49 0.75
C GLY A 278 12.01 11.97 0.92
N TRP A 279 11.54 12.73 -0.04
CA TRP A 279 11.49 14.19 -0.01
C TRP A 279 10.09 14.64 -0.36
N GLU A 280 9.46 15.35 0.57
CA GLU A 280 8.15 15.96 0.39
C GLU A 280 8.27 17.48 0.48
N TYR A 281 7.51 18.15 -0.36
CA TYR A 281 7.26 19.58 -0.24
C TYR A 281 5.77 19.83 -0.02
N VAL A 282 5.45 20.55 1.03
CA VAL A 282 4.08 20.89 1.42
C VAL A 282 3.93 22.40 1.39
N ALA A 283 3.12 22.94 0.47
CA ALA A 283 2.85 24.35 0.40
C ALA A 283 1.93 24.81 1.54
N ALA A 284 2.12 26.04 1.99
CA ALA A 284 1.35 26.61 3.11
C ALA A 284 -0.15 26.80 2.81
N ASP A 285 -0.54 26.77 1.53
CA ASP A 285 -1.93 26.97 1.07
C ASP A 285 -2.71 25.67 0.86
N LEU A 286 -2.14 24.52 1.27
CA LEU A 286 -2.90 23.28 1.28
C LEU A 286 -4.06 23.34 2.28
N PRO A 287 -5.21 22.74 1.93
CA PRO A 287 -6.27 22.50 2.90
C PRO A 287 -5.69 21.78 4.14
N TYR A 288 -6.14 22.21 5.31
CA TYR A 288 -5.70 21.73 6.63
C TYR A 288 -5.65 20.20 6.74
N GLU A 289 -6.58 19.50 6.09
CA GLU A 289 -6.68 18.04 6.08
C GLU A 289 -5.53 17.33 5.37
N LEU A 290 -4.68 18.07 4.65
CA LEU A 290 -3.55 17.53 3.90
C LEU A 290 -2.20 18.03 4.38
N ALA A 291 -2.19 18.90 5.39
CA ALA A 291 -1.00 19.47 5.96
C ALA A 291 -0.94 19.15 7.45
N TYR A 292 0.13 18.54 7.91
CA TYR A 292 0.49 18.69 9.31
C TYR A 292 0.80 20.15 9.55
N GLU A 293 0.17 20.78 10.55
CA GLU A 293 0.44 22.21 10.90
C GLU A 293 1.93 22.47 11.09
N GLU A 294 2.67 21.51 11.62
CA GLU A 294 4.10 21.60 11.90
C GLU A 294 4.98 21.63 10.63
N TYR A 295 4.46 21.17 9.48
CA TYR A 295 5.25 20.99 8.26
C TYR A 295 4.76 21.81 7.06
N SER A 296 3.73 22.63 7.26
CA SER A 296 3.20 23.46 6.18
C SER A 296 4.20 24.54 5.76
N GLY A 297 4.43 24.65 4.45
CA GLY A 297 5.30 25.65 3.86
C GLY A 297 6.79 25.30 3.86
N GLY A 298 7.16 24.03 3.91
CA GLY A 298 8.55 23.60 3.95
C GLY A 298 8.85 22.26 3.29
N ASP A 299 10.12 21.92 3.32
CA ASP A 299 10.64 20.63 2.89
C ASP A 299 10.65 19.63 4.06
N TYR A 300 10.14 18.46 3.82
CA TYR A 300 10.24 17.31 4.71
C TYR A 300 11.09 16.22 4.07
N TYR A 301 12.13 15.80 4.77
CA TYR A 301 12.96 14.66 4.37
C TYR A 301 12.81 13.57 5.41
N HIS A 302 12.50 12.35 4.96
CA HIS A 302 12.53 11.16 5.78
C HIS A 302 13.49 10.13 5.18
N TYR A 303 14.22 9.43 6.01
CA TYR A 303 15.23 8.50 5.56
C TYR A 303 15.54 7.46 6.62
N GLY A 304 16.07 6.35 6.16
CA GLY A 304 16.53 5.29 7.04
C GLY A 304 16.69 3.97 6.32
N GLY A 305 16.73 2.91 7.09
CA GLY A 305 16.86 1.57 6.59
C GLY A 305 17.20 0.59 7.69
N GLY A 306 17.46 -0.65 7.30
CA GLY A 306 17.76 -1.69 8.25
C GLY A 306 17.91 -3.04 7.62
N VAL A 307 17.72 -4.05 8.46
CA VAL A 307 17.86 -5.45 8.09
C VAL A 307 16.65 -6.25 8.54
N GLU A 308 16.28 -7.22 7.72
CA GLU A 308 15.32 -8.27 8.04
C GLU A 308 16.05 -9.61 8.01
N PHE A 309 15.91 -10.41 9.06
CA PHE A 309 16.51 -11.72 9.17
C PHE A 309 15.43 -12.79 9.35
N TYR A 310 15.45 -13.79 8.48
CA TYR A 310 14.55 -14.93 8.44
C TYR A 310 15.23 -16.13 9.10
N PRO A 311 14.92 -16.46 10.36
CA PRO A 311 15.62 -17.51 11.10
C PRO A 311 15.39 -18.91 10.53
N PHE A 312 14.23 -19.11 9.90
CA PHE A 312 13.81 -20.39 9.32
C PHE A 312 13.80 -20.27 7.80
N LYS A 313 14.55 -21.13 7.10
CA LYS A 313 14.71 -21.04 5.64
C LYS A 313 13.38 -21.25 4.87
N ASP A 314 12.52 -22.12 5.41
CA ASP A 314 11.27 -22.54 4.75
C ASP A 314 10.02 -21.92 5.41
N VAL A 315 10.19 -20.93 6.29
CA VAL A 315 9.12 -20.25 7.01
C VAL A 315 9.31 -18.74 6.90
N GLU A 316 8.74 -18.14 5.89
CA GLU A 316 8.78 -16.69 5.68
C GLU A 316 7.91 -15.92 6.68
N GLY A 317 6.94 -16.59 7.30
CA GLY A 317 6.04 -16.00 8.28
C GLY A 317 6.72 -15.54 9.58
N VAL A 318 8.00 -15.87 9.82
CA VAL A 318 8.73 -15.42 11.00
C VAL A 318 9.98 -14.66 10.58
N ARG A 319 10.07 -13.39 10.96
CA ARG A 319 11.27 -12.59 10.72
C ARG A 319 11.63 -11.71 11.92
N LEU A 320 12.91 -11.48 12.10
CA LEU A 320 13.48 -10.47 13.00
C LEU A 320 13.83 -9.24 12.17
N HIS A 321 13.72 -8.07 12.75
CA HIS A 321 14.11 -6.83 12.08
C HIS A 321 14.81 -5.85 13.01
N ALA A 322 15.69 -5.05 12.41
CA ALA A 322 16.33 -3.91 13.03
C ALA A 322 16.29 -2.75 12.05
N ILE A 323 15.52 -1.73 12.37
CA ILE A 323 15.23 -0.59 11.50
C ILE A 323 15.61 0.70 12.22
N TRP A 324 16.35 1.55 11.54
CA TRP A 324 16.61 2.92 11.96
C TRP A 324 15.93 3.89 10.98
N ALA A 325 15.34 4.95 11.51
CA ALA A 325 14.69 6.01 10.75
C ALA A 325 14.99 7.37 11.34
N GLY A 326 15.00 8.40 10.49
CA GLY A 326 15.16 9.79 10.90
C GLY A 326 14.51 10.74 9.90
N ASN A 327 14.35 11.99 10.31
CA ASN A 327 13.85 13.08 9.49
C ASN A 327 14.65 14.36 9.69
N ASN A 328 14.39 15.39 8.89
CA ASN A 328 15.09 16.68 8.99
C ASN A 328 14.61 17.58 10.14
N PHE A 329 13.59 17.19 10.90
CA PHE A 329 13.14 17.88 12.11
C PHE A 329 13.85 17.41 13.38
N GLY A 330 14.76 16.44 13.25
CA GLY A 330 15.58 15.93 14.33
C GLY A 330 15.03 14.67 15.00
N ASP A 331 13.94 14.12 14.51
CA ASP A 331 13.45 12.85 15.01
C ASP A 331 14.33 11.71 14.52
N SER A 332 14.60 10.78 15.41
CA SER A 332 15.36 9.57 15.11
C SER A 332 14.83 8.41 15.93
N TYR A 333 14.62 7.28 15.25
CA TYR A 333 13.98 6.09 15.81
C TYR A 333 14.83 4.86 15.57
N LEU A 334 14.82 3.94 16.52
CA LEU A 334 15.32 2.59 16.35
C LEU A 334 14.20 1.61 16.70
N TYR A 335 13.91 0.70 15.79
CA TYR A 335 12.96 -0.36 16.01
C TYR A 335 13.65 -1.72 15.88
N LEU A 336 13.65 -2.49 16.97
CA LEU A 336 14.16 -3.85 17.04
C LEU A 336 13.00 -4.78 17.36
N GLY A 337 12.66 -5.68 16.47
CA GLY A 337 11.46 -6.49 16.69
C GLY A 337 11.38 -7.75 15.86
N PHE A 338 10.23 -8.36 15.92
CA PHE A 338 9.91 -9.51 15.08
C PHE A 338 8.45 -9.48 14.60
N ARG A 339 8.24 -10.09 13.45
CA ARG A 339 6.94 -10.38 12.87
C ARG A 339 6.74 -11.88 12.85
N TRP A 340 5.52 -12.31 13.05
CA TRP A 340 5.08 -13.67 12.79
C TRP A 340 3.72 -13.70 12.11
N ASN A 341 3.55 -14.73 11.28
CA ASN A 341 2.32 -15.07 10.58
C ASN A 341 2.07 -16.56 10.76
N PHE A 342 0.90 -16.93 11.25
CA PHE A 342 0.48 -18.31 11.42
C PHE A 342 -0.82 -18.57 10.68
N ASN A 343 -0.79 -19.58 9.80
CA ASN A 343 -1.99 -20.13 9.25
C ASN A 343 -2.60 -21.10 10.28
N LEU A 344 -3.88 -20.92 10.62
CA LEU A 344 -4.59 -21.71 11.63
C LEU A 344 -5.40 -22.85 11.01
N THR A 345 -5.55 -22.89 9.70
CA THR A 345 -6.40 -23.86 8.98
C THR A 345 -5.61 -24.99 8.31
N HIS A 346 -4.30 -25.03 8.52
CA HIS A 346 -3.41 -26.08 8.00
C HIS A 346 -2.56 -26.70 9.10
#